data_a8ac7cb3a6162dee93048245e6359790
#
_entry.id   a8ac7cb3a6162dee93048245e6359790
#
_cell.length_a   1.000
_cell.length_b   1.000
_cell.length_c   1.000
_cell.angle_alpha   90.00
_cell.angle_beta   90.00
_cell.angle_gamma   90.00
#
_symmetry.space_group_name_H-M   'P 1'
#
loop_
_entity.id
_entity.type
_entity.pdbx_description
1 polymer ?
#
loop_
_entity_poly.entity_id
_entity_poly.type
_entity_poly.pdbx_seq_one_letter_code
_entity_poly.pdbx_strand_id
1 'polypeptide(L)'
;KKNVAAVTTSVFVKNAKIVIQRLQQIEYIITAWNRKLLQYLNSIYVTPGPMSLYRKDALIRVGGFDEKNLTEDIEIAWRLMRYRYKIKMSLDSKVYTNVPKTLKGWWHQRTRWSIGGLQTTSKYFHLFLNKSFSNLGMFLLPFFSVSYVISILGLFLFSYIIFNWLFGFIYFFIAYYK
;
A
#
# COMPACT_ATOMS: atom_id res chain seq x y z
N LYS A 1 -24.10 3.69 -12.34
CA LYS A 1 -23.29 2.68 -13.08
C LYS A 1 -23.27 1.40 -12.24
N LYS A 2 -24.05 0.38 -12.65
CA LYS A 2 -24.39 -0.83 -11.84
C LYS A 2 -23.17 -1.60 -11.25
N ASN A 3 -21.98 -1.48 -11.80
CA ASN A 3 -20.81 -2.29 -11.39
C ASN A 3 -19.80 -1.57 -10.48
N VAL A 4 -20.00 -0.31 -10.13
CA VAL A 4 -19.13 0.41 -9.20
C VAL A 4 -19.60 0.17 -7.78
N ALA A 5 -18.75 -0.38 -6.93
CA ALA A 5 -19.05 -0.68 -5.54
C ALA A 5 -18.44 0.32 -4.54
N ALA A 6 -17.34 0.95 -4.92
CA ALA A 6 -16.72 1.95 -4.05
C ALA A 6 -16.15 3.13 -4.86
N VAL A 7 -16.09 4.27 -4.22
CA VAL A 7 -15.38 5.47 -4.71
C VAL A 7 -14.48 5.96 -3.60
N THR A 8 -13.19 6.07 -3.91
CA THR A 8 -12.17 6.63 -3.01
C THR A 8 -11.82 8.05 -3.41
N THR A 9 -11.24 8.80 -2.51
CA THR A 9 -10.89 10.22 -2.67
C THR A 9 -9.39 10.45 -2.60
N SER A 10 -8.96 11.65 -2.93
CA SER A 10 -7.58 12.10 -2.73
C SER A 10 -7.37 12.46 -1.27
N VAL A 11 -6.43 11.76 -0.61
CA VAL A 11 -6.05 12.02 0.78
C VAL A 11 -4.81 12.90 0.80
N PHE A 12 -4.85 13.99 1.54
CA PHE A 12 -3.76 14.94 1.70
C PHE A 12 -3.37 15.10 3.17
N VAL A 13 -2.13 15.50 3.40
CA VAL A 13 -1.64 15.81 4.74
C VAL A 13 -2.10 17.20 5.16
N LYS A 14 -2.70 17.29 6.36
CA LYS A 14 -3.09 18.56 6.97
C LYS A 14 -1.88 19.21 7.63
N ASN A 15 -1.55 20.45 7.24
CA ASN A 15 -0.55 21.29 7.91
C ASN A 15 0.81 20.60 8.13
N ALA A 16 1.46 20.15 7.06
CA ALA A 16 2.82 19.59 7.10
C ALA A 16 3.85 20.66 7.51
N LYS A 17 4.36 20.60 8.75
CA LYS A 17 5.31 21.59 9.30
C LYS A 17 6.75 21.09 9.32
N ILE A 18 6.96 19.82 9.63
CA ILE A 18 8.28 19.19 9.77
C ILE A 18 8.62 18.29 8.60
N VAL A 19 9.91 17.99 8.42
CA VAL A 19 10.42 17.23 7.27
C VAL A 19 9.67 15.92 7.04
N ILE A 20 9.49 15.12 8.09
CA ILE A 20 8.80 13.83 7.97
C ILE A 20 7.33 13.97 7.50
N GLN A 21 6.65 15.03 7.87
CA GLN A 21 5.28 15.30 7.40
C GLN A 21 5.27 15.77 5.94
N ARG A 22 6.27 16.55 5.52
CA ARG A 22 6.42 16.99 4.12
C ARG A 22 6.74 15.82 3.20
N LEU A 23 7.59 14.88 3.64
CA LEU A 23 7.85 13.65 2.89
C LEU A 23 6.57 12.82 2.73
N GLN A 24 5.78 12.66 3.79
CA GLN A 24 4.48 11.97 3.72
C GLN A 24 3.48 12.73 2.83
N GLN A 25 3.52 14.05 2.78
CA GLN A 25 2.68 14.85 1.88
C GLN A 25 2.98 14.52 0.41
N ILE A 26 4.26 14.46 0.04
CA ILE A 26 4.69 14.08 -1.32
C ILE A 26 4.21 12.65 -1.62
N GLU A 27 4.44 11.73 -0.70
CA GLU A 27 4.02 10.34 -0.83
C GLU A 27 2.50 10.20 -1.05
N TYR A 28 1.69 10.93 -0.31
CA TYR A 28 0.24 10.90 -0.44
C TYR A 28 -0.25 11.43 -1.79
N ILE A 29 0.41 12.47 -2.33
CA ILE A 29 0.15 12.99 -3.67
C ILE A 29 0.47 11.92 -4.72
N ILE A 30 1.65 11.29 -4.64
CA ILE A 30 2.06 10.22 -5.56
C ILE A 30 1.09 9.04 -5.47
N THR A 31 0.70 8.64 -4.25
CA THR A 31 -0.25 7.54 -4.04
C THR A 31 -1.63 7.87 -4.61
N ALA A 32 -2.09 9.11 -4.52
CA ALA A 32 -3.34 9.54 -5.13
C ALA A 32 -3.29 9.40 -6.67
N TRP A 33 -2.22 9.86 -7.30
CA TRP A 33 -2.00 9.70 -8.73
C TRP A 33 -1.93 8.23 -9.14
N ASN A 34 -1.16 7.41 -8.43
CA ASN A 34 -1.05 5.97 -8.70
C ASN A 34 -2.42 5.27 -8.62
N ARG A 35 -3.24 5.58 -7.62
CA ARG A 35 -4.60 5.03 -7.54
C ARG A 35 -5.47 5.46 -8.73
N LYS A 36 -5.32 6.69 -9.20
CA LYS A 36 -6.03 7.16 -10.39
C LYS A 36 -5.62 6.40 -11.64
N LEU A 37 -4.33 6.14 -11.82
CA LEU A 37 -3.82 5.31 -12.93
C LEU A 37 -4.33 3.87 -12.82
N LEU A 38 -4.25 3.27 -11.63
CA LEU A 38 -4.74 1.91 -11.38
C LEU A 38 -6.26 1.76 -11.59
N GLN A 39 -7.02 2.84 -11.54
CA GLN A 39 -8.44 2.83 -11.90
C GLN A 39 -8.67 2.35 -13.35
N TYR A 40 -7.80 2.72 -14.28
CA TYR A 40 -7.93 2.32 -15.69
C TYR A 40 -7.72 0.81 -15.85
N LEU A 41 -6.90 0.22 -15.00
CA LEU A 41 -6.68 -1.23 -14.92
C LEU A 41 -7.71 -1.95 -14.03
N ASN A 42 -8.71 -1.24 -13.48
CA ASN A 42 -9.60 -1.77 -12.43
C ASN A 42 -8.85 -2.44 -11.28
N SER A 43 -7.72 -1.87 -10.87
CA SER A 43 -6.75 -2.41 -9.91
C SER A 43 -6.47 -1.46 -8.76
N ILE A 44 -7.45 -0.66 -8.34
CA ILE A 44 -7.33 0.14 -7.11
C ILE A 44 -7.27 -0.81 -5.92
N TYR A 45 -6.07 -0.96 -5.35
CA TYR A 45 -5.78 -1.95 -4.32
C TYR A 45 -6.13 -1.52 -2.89
N VAL A 46 -6.47 -0.25 -2.68
CA VAL A 46 -6.80 0.29 -1.37
C VAL A 46 -7.89 1.35 -1.47
N THR A 47 -8.82 1.30 -0.56
CA THR A 47 -9.88 2.29 -0.36
C THR A 47 -9.66 2.98 0.99
N PRO A 48 -8.77 4.00 1.07
CA PRO A 48 -8.36 4.59 2.35
C PRO A 48 -9.54 4.92 3.25
N GLY A 49 -9.42 4.59 4.54
CA GLY A 49 -10.45 4.82 5.54
C GLY A 49 -11.02 6.24 5.53
N PRO A 50 -10.19 7.30 5.44
CA PRO A 50 -10.72 8.65 5.28
C PRO A 50 -11.49 8.79 3.95
N MET A 51 -12.82 8.98 4.05
CA MET A 51 -13.69 9.40 2.94
C MET A 51 -13.76 8.43 1.74
N SER A 52 -13.76 7.12 1.96
CA SER A 52 -14.17 6.17 0.93
C SER A 52 -15.67 5.88 1.06
N LEU A 53 -16.38 5.96 -0.06
CA LEU A 53 -17.81 5.70 -0.13
C LEU A 53 -18.06 4.31 -0.70
N TYR A 54 -18.96 3.56 -0.08
CA TYR A 54 -19.31 2.21 -0.52
C TYR A 54 -20.80 2.12 -0.82
N ARG A 55 -21.12 1.38 -1.85
CA ARG A 55 -22.50 1.01 -2.15
C ARG A 55 -22.93 -0.07 -1.17
N LYS A 56 -23.99 0.20 -0.39
CA LYS A 56 -24.44 -0.63 0.73
C LYS A 56 -24.72 -2.07 0.31
N ASP A 57 -25.44 -2.27 -0.79
CA ASP A 57 -25.79 -3.60 -1.30
C ASP A 57 -24.56 -4.42 -1.71
N ALA A 58 -23.54 -3.77 -2.31
CA ALA A 58 -22.29 -4.43 -2.66
C ALA A 58 -21.49 -4.80 -1.41
N LEU A 59 -21.41 -3.91 -0.42
CA LEU A 59 -20.72 -4.15 0.84
C LEU A 59 -21.35 -5.32 1.62
N ILE A 60 -22.68 -5.36 1.72
CA ILE A 60 -23.39 -6.47 2.36
C ILE A 60 -23.13 -7.79 1.60
N ARG A 61 -23.20 -7.76 0.27
CA ARG A 61 -22.99 -8.96 -0.57
C ARG A 61 -21.62 -9.58 -0.39
N VAL A 62 -20.58 -8.78 -0.14
CA VAL A 62 -19.22 -9.29 0.07
C VAL A 62 -18.91 -9.61 1.52
N GLY A 63 -19.85 -9.41 2.45
CA GLY A 63 -19.75 -9.78 3.86
C GLY A 63 -19.15 -8.69 4.77
N GLY A 64 -19.19 -7.42 4.36
CA GLY A 64 -18.71 -6.29 5.18
C GLY A 64 -17.20 -6.20 5.28
N PHE A 65 -16.69 -5.50 6.30
CA PHE A 65 -15.27 -5.37 6.58
C PHE A 65 -14.72 -6.57 7.35
N ASP A 66 -13.46 -6.93 7.12
CA ASP A 66 -12.75 -7.97 7.86
C ASP A 66 -12.05 -7.37 9.09
N GLU A 67 -12.66 -7.50 10.24
CA GLU A 67 -12.16 -6.97 11.51
C GLU A 67 -10.84 -7.63 11.98
N LYS A 68 -10.48 -8.80 11.41
CA LYS A 68 -9.26 -9.52 11.73
C LYS A 68 -8.05 -9.05 10.90
N ASN A 69 -8.28 -8.27 9.85
CA ASN A 69 -7.21 -7.76 9.01
C ASN A 69 -6.75 -6.39 9.52
N LEU A 70 -5.44 -6.19 9.66
CA LEU A 70 -4.85 -4.92 10.13
C LEU A 70 -5.09 -3.74 9.18
N THR A 71 -5.42 -4.04 7.91
CA THR A 71 -5.75 -3.05 6.87
C THR A 71 -7.02 -3.48 6.16
N GLU A 72 -8.14 -3.31 6.85
CA GLU A 72 -9.47 -3.64 6.35
C GLU A 72 -9.81 -2.94 5.03
N ASP A 73 -9.18 -1.79 4.80
CA ASP A 73 -9.34 -0.94 3.61
C ASP A 73 -8.62 -1.51 2.37
N ILE A 74 -7.52 -2.23 2.55
CA ILE A 74 -6.87 -3.01 1.47
C ILE A 74 -7.69 -4.26 1.21
N GLU A 75 -8.05 -4.98 2.26
CA GLU A 75 -8.75 -6.25 2.16
C GLU A 75 -10.12 -6.11 1.48
N ILE A 76 -10.92 -5.13 1.87
CA ILE A 76 -12.23 -4.90 1.25
C ILE A 76 -12.11 -4.51 -0.23
N ALA A 77 -11.06 -3.75 -0.61
CA ALA A 77 -10.81 -3.41 -2.00
C ALA A 77 -10.56 -4.69 -2.84
N TRP A 78 -9.73 -5.61 -2.34
CA TRP A 78 -9.44 -6.87 -3.02
C TRP A 78 -10.66 -7.78 -3.08
N ARG A 79 -11.45 -7.83 -2.02
CA ARG A 79 -12.70 -8.61 -1.96
C ARG A 79 -13.72 -8.09 -2.96
N LEU A 80 -13.90 -6.78 -3.06
CA LEU A 80 -14.77 -6.18 -4.07
C LEU A 80 -14.32 -6.55 -5.49
N MET A 81 -13.02 -6.49 -5.79
CA MET A 81 -12.49 -6.90 -7.08
C MET A 81 -12.67 -8.39 -7.36
N ARG A 82 -12.51 -9.26 -6.33
CA ARG A 82 -12.80 -10.70 -6.45
C ARG A 82 -14.25 -10.95 -6.88
N TYR A 83 -15.19 -10.15 -6.39
CA TYR A 83 -16.61 -10.19 -6.78
C TYR A 83 -16.89 -9.41 -8.08
N ARG A 84 -15.82 -9.02 -8.82
CA ARG A 84 -15.88 -8.30 -10.11
C ARG A 84 -16.53 -6.91 -10.03
N TYR A 85 -16.55 -6.32 -8.84
CA TYR A 85 -16.90 -4.92 -8.69
C TYR A 85 -15.73 -4.01 -9.08
N LYS A 86 -16.07 -2.79 -9.52
CA LYS A 86 -15.11 -1.75 -9.84
C LYS A 86 -15.02 -0.74 -8.70
N ILE A 87 -13.81 -0.28 -8.44
CA ILE A 87 -13.54 0.84 -7.55
C ILE A 87 -13.16 2.03 -8.42
N LYS A 88 -13.66 3.20 -8.08
CA LYS A 88 -13.34 4.45 -8.77
C LYS A 88 -12.63 5.41 -7.84
N MET A 89 -11.91 6.36 -8.40
CA MET A 89 -11.25 7.43 -7.67
C MET A 89 -11.71 8.79 -8.17
N SER A 90 -12.14 9.64 -7.25
CA SER A 90 -12.40 11.06 -7.48
C SER A 90 -11.15 11.86 -7.11
N LEU A 91 -10.62 12.65 -8.06
CA LEU A 91 -9.54 13.60 -7.79
C LEU A 91 -10.08 14.93 -7.26
N ASP A 92 -11.35 15.25 -7.58
CA ASP A 92 -12.00 16.49 -7.15
C ASP A 92 -12.35 16.49 -5.66
N SER A 93 -12.63 15.29 -5.12
CA SER A 93 -12.90 15.11 -3.69
C SER A 93 -11.59 15.00 -2.93
N LYS A 94 -11.34 15.95 -2.04
CA LYS A 94 -10.11 16.04 -1.23
C LYS A 94 -10.43 15.87 0.24
N VAL A 95 -9.65 15.07 0.95
CA VAL A 95 -9.72 14.93 2.40
C VAL A 95 -8.36 15.19 3.00
N TYR A 96 -8.33 15.86 4.14
CA TYR A 96 -7.10 16.19 4.87
C TYR A 96 -7.01 15.38 6.15
N THR A 97 -5.89 14.72 6.35
CA THR A 97 -5.63 13.90 7.54
C THR A 97 -4.35 14.31 8.25
N ASN A 98 -4.28 14.02 9.53
CA ASN A 98 -3.06 14.17 10.29
C ASN A 98 -2.17 12.95 10.06
N VAL A 99 -0.86 13.19 9.99
CA VAL A 99 0.16 12.14 9.84
C VAL A 99 1.12 12.16 11.02
N PRO A 100 1.81 11.04 11.29
CA PRO A 100 2.82 10.96 12.33
C PRO A 100 3.84 12.09 12.26
N LYS A 101 4.21 12.63 13.43
CA LYS A 101 5.21 13.69 13.56
C LYS A 101 6.60 13.15 13.92
N THR A 102 6.68 11.87 14.34
CA THR A 102 7.93 11.23 14.77
C THR A 102 8.26 10.04 13.89
N LEU A 103 9.56 9.72 13.77
CA LEU A 103 10.02 8.51 13.08
C LEU A 103 9.41 7.24 13.68
N LYS A 104 9.30 7.15 15.00
CA LYS A 104 8.68 6.01 15.69
C LYS A 104 7.21 5.84 15.27
N GLY A 105 6.44 6.92 15.29
CA GLY A 105 5.03 6.88 14.87
C GLY A 105 4.87 6.53 13.40
N TRP A 106 5.73 7.09 12.54
CA TRP A 106 5.78 6.77 11.12
C TRP A 106 6.11 5.28 10.90
N TRP A 107 7.13 4.76 11.60
CA TRP A 107 7.51 3.35 11.52
C TRP A 107 6.35 2.41 11.91
N HIS A 108 5.70 2.68 13.04
CA HIS A 108 4.53 1.90 13.47
C HIS A 108 3.40 1.89 12.43
N GLN A 109 3.12 3.04 11.84
CA GLN A 109 2.11 3.14 10.78
C GLN A 109 2.50 2.28 9.56
N ARG A 110 3.76 2.35 9.11
CA ARG A 110 4.26 1.58 7.96
C ARG A 110 4.27 0.09 8.23
N THR A 111 4.73 -0.31 9.40
CA THR A 111 4.71 -1.72 9.83
C THR A 111 3.29 -2.28 9.79
N ARG A 112 2.32 -1.56 10.32
CA ARG A 112 0.90 -1.97 10.27
C ARG A 112 0.42 -2.13 8.83
N TRP A 113 0.74 -1.20 7.95
CA TRP A 113 0.34 -1.28 6.53
C TRP A 113 1.02 -2.44 5.79
N SER A 114 2.30 -2.66 6.06
CA SER A 114 3.04 -3.78 5.46
C SER A 114 2.51 -5.13 5.91
N ILE A 115 2.26 -5.30 7.21
CA ILE A 115 1.70 -6.54 7.76
C ILE A 115 0.28 -6.79 7.21
N GLY A 116 -0.58 -5.77 7.21
CA GLY A 116 -1.93 -5.90 6.66
C GLY A 116 -1.96 -6.18 5.16
N GLY A 117 -1.03 -5.58 4.41
CA GLY A 117 -0.83 -5.90 2.99
C GLY A 117 -0.38 -7.34 2.77
N LEU A 118 0.56 -7.84 3.60
CA LEU A 118 0.99 -9.25 3.58
C LEU A 118 -0.16 -10.21 3.95
N GLN A 119 -0.93 -9.89 4.99
CA GLN A 119 -2.12 -10.67 5.37
C GLN A 119 -3.10 -10.78 4.20
N THR A 120 -3.38 -9.65 3.53
CA THR A 120 -4.28 -9.61 2.38
C THR A 120 -3.71 -10.40 1.20
N THR A 121 -2.43 -10.22 0.88
CA THR A 121 -1.77 -10.96 -0.22
C THR A 121 -1.80 -12.46 0.04
N SER A 122 -1.46 -12.90 1.25
CA SER A 122 -1.52 -14.30 1.66
C SER A 122 -2.94 -14.87 1.55
N LYS A 123 -3.94 -14.15 2.05
CA LYS A 123 -5.35 -14.54 2.00
C LYS A 123 -5.83 -14.81 0.58
N TYR A 124 -5.40 -14.00 -0.38
CA TYR A 124 -5.80 -14.09 -1.78
C TYR A 124 -4.78 -14.82 -2.68
N PHE A 125 -3.69 -15.36 -2.14
CA PHE A 125 -2.63 -15.98 -2.93
C PHE A 125 -3.11 -17.14 -3.82
N HIS A 126 -4.15 -17.84 -3.42
CA HIS A 126 -4.79 -18.90 -4.22
C HIS A 126 -5.38 -18.40 -5.55
N LEU A 127 -5.48 -17.08 -5.76
CA LEU A 127 -5.92 -16.47 -7.01
C LEU A 127 -4.74 -16.04 -7.91
N PHE A 128 -3.50 -16.32 -7.50
CA PHE A 128 -2.29 -15.91 -8.22
C PHE A 128 -2.28 -16.46 -9.65
N LEU A 129 -2.06 -15.58 -10.63
CA LEU A 129 -2.09 -15.86 -12.07
C LEU A 129 -3.40 -16.49 -12.57
N ASN A 130 -4.49 -16.40 -11.82
CA ASN A 130 -5.77 -16.94 -12.22
C ASN A 130 -6.57 -15.92 -13.06
N LYS A 131 -6.73 -16.18 -14.36
CA LYS A 131 -7.44 -15.32 -15.31
C LYS A 131 -8.91 -15.10 -14.96
N SER A 132 -9.55 -16.02 -14.24
CA SER A 132 -10.95 -15.91 -13.84
C SER A 132 -11.20 -14.73 -12.90
N PHE A 133 -10.17 -14.23 -12.21
CA PHE A 133 -10.23 -13.09 -11.30
C PHE A 133 -9.66 -11.79 -11.92
N SER A 134 -9.58 -11.75 -13.27
CA SER A 134 -9.17 -10.56 -14.01
C SER A 134 -7.86 -9.95 -13.45
N ASN A 135 -7.82 -8.64 -13.28
CA ASN A 135 -6.61 -7.94 -12.85
C ASN A 135 -6.23 -8.15 -11.38
N LEU A 136 -7.12 -8.66 -10.53
CA LEU A 136 -6.74 -9.07 -9.18
C LEU A 136 -5.74 -10.23 -9.23
N GLY A 137 -6.06 -11.30 -9.99
CA GLY A 137 -5.18 -12.48 -10.12
C GLY A 137 -4.00 -12.24 -11.05
N MET A 138 -4.20 -11.54 -12.17
CA MET A 138 -3.19 -11.41 -13.23
C MET A 138 -2.23 -10.24 -13.04
N PHE A 139 -2.59 -9.23 -12.26
CA PHE A 139 -1.79 -8.03 -12.09
C PHE A 139 -1.48 -7.73 -10.62
N LEU A 140 -2.49 -7.53 -9.78
CA LEU A 140 -2.25 -7.09 -8.38
C LEU A 140 -1.49 -8.13 -7.56
N LEU A 141 -1.93 -9.37 -7.57
CA LEU A 141 -1.25 -10.43 -6.81
C LEU A 141 0.20 -10.65 -7.26
N PRO A 142 0.52 -10.80 -8.57
CA PRO A 142 1.90 -10.85 -9.03
C PRO A 142 2.69 -9.61 -8.65
N PHE A 143 2.14 -8.42 -8.84
CA PHE A 143 2.80 -7.16 -8.51
C PHE A 143 3.20 -7.08 -7.04
N PHE A 144 2.27 -7.34 -6.11
CA PHE A 144 2.58 -7.30 -4.67
C PHE A 144 3.54 -8.41 -4.27
N SER A 145 3.35 -9.65 -4.77
CA SER A 145 4.24 -10.77 -4.47
C SER A 145 5.69 -10.49 -4.91
N VAL A 146 5.87 -10.01 -6.14
CA VAL A 146 7.19 -9.63 -6.66
C VAL A 146 7.77 -8.45 -5.89
N SER A 147 6.95 -7.44 -5.54
CA SER A 147 7.40 -6.29 -4.75
C SER A 147 7.93 -6.72 -3.38
N TYR A 148 7.29 -7.67 -2.70
CA TYR A 148 7.80 -8.19 -1.43
C TYR A 148 9.12 -8.93 -1.59
N VAL A 149 9.25 -9.78 -2.63
CA VAL A 149 10.50 -10.50 -2.92
C VAL A 149 11.63 -9.51 -3.20
N ILE A 150 11.39 -8.51 -4.08
CA ILE A 150 12.39 -7.48 -4.39
C ILE A 150 12.76 -6.67 -3.14
N SER A 151 11.80 -6.35 -2.27
CA SER A 151 12.07 -5.61 -1.03
C SER A 151 12.97 -6.41 -0.08
N ILE A 152 12.76 -7.72 0.04
CA ILE A 152 13.60 -8.60 0.86
C ILE A 152 15.00 -8.71 0.26
N LEU A 153 15.12 -8.96 -1.04
CA LEU A 153 16.42 -9.01 -1.74
C LEU A 153 17.17 -7.69 -1.64
N GLY A 154 16.45 -6.56 -1.79
CA GLY A 154 17.03 -5.22 -1.64
C GLY A 154 17.57 -4.98 -0.23
N LEU A 155 16.87 -5.46 0.81
CA LEU A 155 17.33 -5.36 2.19
C LEU A 155 18.62 -6.17 2.39
N PHE A 156 18.70 -7.40 1.87
CA PHE A 156 19.92 -8.21 1.94
C PHE A 156 21.09 -7.55 1.21
N LEU A 157 20.86 -7.05 -0.01
CA LEU A 157 21.90 -6.37 -0.79
C LEU A 157 22.38 -5.11 -0.08
N PHE A 158 21.47 -4.30 0.44
CA PHE A 158 21.81 -3.09 1.19
C PHE A 158 22.64 -3.41 2.44
N SER A 159 22.23 -4.43 3.20
CA SER A 159 22.96 -4.89 4.38
C SER A 159 24.37 -5.38 4.02
N TYR A 160 24.52 -6.10 2.91
CA TYR A 160 25.81 -6.57 2.39
C TYR A 160 26.72 -5.40 1.99
N ILE A 161 26.18 -4.40 1.30
CA ILE A 161 26.94 -3.20 0.90
C ILE A 161 27.43 -2.43 2.13
N ILE A 162 26.56 -2.20 3.12
CA ILE A 162 26.92 -1.52 4.37
C ILE A 162 27.99 -2.29 5.12
N PHE A 163 27.84 -3.62 5.23
CA PHE A 163 28.79 -4.47 5.92
C PHE A 163 30.20 -4.34 5.27
N ASN A 164 30.28 -4.49 3.95
CA ASN A 164 31.55 -4.37 3.23
C ASN A 164 32.15 -2.96 3.37
N TRP A 165 31.34 -1.92 3.31
CA TRP A 165 31.80 -0.55 3.49
C TRP A 165 32.38 -0.31 4.89
N LEU A 166 31.70 -0.77 5.92
CA LEU A 166 32.17 -0.68 7.31
C LEU A 166 33.47 -1.47 7.51
N PHE A 167 33.53 -2.68 6.97
CA PHE A 167 34.72 -3.54 7.09
C PHE A 167 35.94 -2.89 6.38
N GLY A 168 35.71 -2.38 5.19
CA GLY A 168 36.78 -1.63 4.44
C GLY A 168 37.24 -0.38 5.19
N PHE A 169 36.31 0.37 5.80
CA PHE A 169 36.62 1.53 6.62
C PHE A 169 37.47 1.16 7.85
N ILE A 170 37.08 0.12 8.57
CA ILE A 170 37.84 -0.38 9.75
C ILE A 170 39.21 -0.85 9.33
N TYR A 171 39.32 -1.62 8.24
CA TYR A 171 40.62 -2.09 7.71
C TYR A 171 41.53 -0.95 7.33
N PHE A 172 41.01 0.06 6.63
CA PHE A 172 41.79 1.28 6.26
C PHE A 172 42.29 2.00 7.53
N PHE A 173 41.48 2.15 8.56
CA PHE A 173 41.83 2.81 9.81
C PHE A 173 42.95 2.05 10.54
N ILE A 174 42.87 0.74 10.64
CA ILE A 174 43.88 -0.12 11.26
C ILE A 174 45.19 -0.06 10.48
N ALA A 175 45.15 -0.03 9.14
CA ALA A 175 46.33 0.01 8.31
C ALA A 175 47.05 1.39 8.34
N TYR A 176 46.27 2.48 8.52
CA TYR A 176 46.83 3.85 8.52
C TYR A 176 47.40 4.26 9.88
N TYR A 177 46.93 3.68 10.98
CA TYR A 177 47.41 4.01 12.33
C TYR A 177 48.40 2.97 12.92
N LYS A 178 48.88 2.04 12.11
CA LYS A 178 50.05 1.21 12.40
C LYS A 178 51.32 1.85 11.85
#